data_f3c4e74af781b7ce999bb07f5831407a
#
_entry.id   f3c4e74af781b7ce999bb07f5831407a
#
_cell.length_a   1.000
_cell.length_b   1.000
_cell.length_c   1.000
_cell.angle_alpha   90.00
_cell.angle_beta   90.00
_cell.angle_gamma   90.00
#
_symmetry.space_group_name_H-M   'P 1'
#
loop_
_entity.id
_entity.type
_entity.pdbx_description
1 polymer ?
#
loop_
_entity_poly.entity_id
_entity_poly.type
_entity_poly.pdbx_seq_one_letter_code
_entity_poly.pdbx_strand_id
1 'polypeptide(L)'
;MDTNAIRKSYRRYARGYDFYFGAVFQPGRKAVIDKMRCQRGEHILEVGVGTGLSLPLYPSYVSVTGIDLSTDMLERACARKERDGLDQVELYEMDAEQMTFADNSFDKVVAMYVASVVSHPERVVDEMRRVCRPNGELFIVNHFHHINPVVARLEKLIAPLSRMLGFRPDFSLESFIKETSLEVVDRSSVNLFGYWTLLRAINNKPSVTETMVELPPVSAAASR
;
A
#
# COMPACT_ATOMS: atom_id res chain seq x y z
N MET A 1 14.41 -10.65 -3.95
CA MET A 1 14.61 -10.13 -5.33
C MET A 1 15.55 -8.93 -5.23
N ASP A 2 16.49 -8.74 -6.15
CA ASP A 2 17.43 -7.61 -6.07
C ASP A 2 16.68 -6.30 -6.42
N THR A 3 16.76 -5.29 -5.58
CA THR A 3 16.14 -3.96 -5.71
C THR A 3 16.52 -3.30 -7.05
N ASN A 4 17.74 -3.53 -7.54
CA ASN A 4 18.21 -3.06 -8.84
C ASN A 4 17.51 -3.75 -10.03
N ALA A 5 17.14 -5.02 -9.89
CA ALA A 5 16.41 -5.75 -10.91
C ALA A 5 14.97 -5.24 -11.02
N ILE A 6 14.35 -4.86 -9.90
CA ILE A 6 13.02 -4.25 -9.83
C ILE A 6 13.04 -2.89 -10.53
N ARG A 7 13.98 -2.00 -10.19
CA ARG A 7 14.18 -0.69 -10.86
C ARG A 7 14.32 -0.82 -12.38
N LYS A 8 15.14 -1.78 -12.85
CA LYS A 8 15.43 -1.98 -14.29
C LYS A 8 14.23 -2.52 -15.07
N SER A 9 13.39 -3.35 -14.45
CA SER A 9 12.17 -3.87 -15.06
C SER A 9 11.13 -2.77 -15.27
N TYR A 10 10.87 -1.95 -14.26
CA TYR A 10 9.89 -0.86 -14.34
C TYR A 10 10.25 0.20 -15.38
N ARG A 11 11.54 0.56 -15.52
CA ARG A 11 12.02 1.51 -16.53
C ARG A 11 11.70 1.09 -17.96
N ARG A 12 11.73 -0.21 -18.26
CA ARG A 12 11.50 -0.73 -19.63
C ARG A 12 10.04 -0.71 -20.04
N TYR A 13 9.13 -0.81 -19.06
CA TYR A 13 7.68 -0.94 -19.31
C TYR A 13 6.91 0.38 -19.10
N ALA A 14 7.54 1.39 -18.52
CA ALA A 14 6.88 2.63 -18.17
C ALA A 14 6.10 3.30 -19.33
N ARG A 15 6.51 3.14 -20.59
CA ARG A 15 5.81 3.75 -21.75
C ARG A 15 4.49 3.08 -22.14
N GLY A 16 4.35 1.78 -21.88
CA GLY A 16 3.10 1.03 -22.14
C GLY A 16 2.29 0.74 -20.89
N TYR A 17 2.86 0.99 -19.72
CA TYR A 17 2.31 0.64 -18.43
C TYR A 17 0.92 1.28 -18.20
N ASP A 18 0.79 2.58 -18.42
CA ASP A 18 -0.47 3.31 -18.22
C ASP A 18 -1.57 2.84 -19.17
N PHE A 19 -1.23 2.41 -20.40
CA PHE A 19 -2.21 1.96 -21.37
C PHE A 19 -2.76 0.58 -21.00
N TYR A 20 -1.88 -0.39 -20.68
CA TYR A 20 -2.30 -1.76 -20.36
C TYR A 20 -2.82 -1.91 -18.94
N PHE A 21 -2.17 -1.28 -17.96
CA PHE A 21 -2.51 -1.41 -16.54
C PHE A 21 -3.45 -0.30 -16.05
N GLY A 22 -3.49 0.85 -16.73
CA GLY A 22 -4.39 1.94 -16.42
C GLY A 22 -5.84 1.48 -16.48
N ALA A 23 -6.32 1.04 -17.64
CA ALA A 23 -7.71 0.65 -17.85
C ALA A 23 -8.12 -0.57 -17.01
N VAL A 24 -7.24 -1.59 -16.90
CA VAL A 24 -7.53 -2.84 -16.20
C VAL A 24 -7.63 -2.64 -14.68
N PHE A 25 -6.75 -1.83 -14.09
CA PHE A 25 -6.69 -1.66 -12.63
C PHE A 25 -7.46 -0.43 -12.11
N GLN A 26 -7.93 0.45 -12.99
CA GLN A 26 -8.64 1.66 -12.58
C GLN A 26 -9.92 1.42 -11.77
N PRO A 27 -10.77 0.42 -12.11
CA PRO A 27 -11.95 0.11 -11.29
C PRO A 27 -11.58 -0.30 -9.86
N GLY A 28 -10.46 -1.03 -9.69
CA GLY A 28 -9.98 -1.40 -8.37
C GLY A 28 -9.44 -0.22 -7.56
N ARG A 29 -8.65 0.66 -8.19
CA ARG A 29 -8.20 1.90 -7.53
C ARG A 29 -9.39 2.73 -7.03
N LYS A 30 -10.39 2.90 -7.90
CA LYS A 30 -11.62 3.60 -7.52
C LYS A 30 -12.32 2.91 -6.35
N ALA A 31 -12.49 1.60 -6.39
CA ALA A 31 -13.14 0.85 -5.32
C ALA A 31 -12.39 0.98 -3.98
N VAL A 32 -11.05 1.00 -4.00
CA VAL A 32 -10.23 1.24 -2.80
C VAL A 32 -10.52 2.64 -2.24
N ILE A 33 -10.39 3.69 -3.06
CA ILE A 33 -10.60 5.07 -2.62
C ILE A 33 -12.03 5.28 -2.08
N ASP A 34 -13.03 4.74 -2.77
CA ASP A 34 -14.43 4.78 -2.32
C ASP A 34 -14.60 4.09 -0.94
N LYS A 35 -13.94 2.94 -0.73
CA LYS A 35 -13.99 2.19 0.55
C LYS A 35 -13.21 2.86 1.67
N MET A 36 -12.22 3.66 1.36
CA MET A 36 -11.48 4.45 2.35
C MET A 36 -12.37 5.48 3.06
N ARG A 37 -13.48 5.91 2.45
CA ARG A 37 -14.43 6.88 3.03
C ARG A 37 -13.69 8.06 3.65
N CYS A 38 -12.79 8.65 2.88
CA CYS A 38 -11.91 9.71 3.33
C CYS A 38 -12.68 10.87 3.97
N GLN A 39 -12.19 11.34 5.12
CA GLN A 39 -12.76 12.46 5.84
C GLN A 39 -11.98 13.74 5.53
N ARG A 40 -12.64 14.89 5.67
CA ARG A 40 -11.99 16.19 5.46
C ARG A 40 -10.81 16.38 6.41
N GLY A 41 -9.65 16.74 5.86
CA GLY A 41 -8.43 17.01 6.61
C GLY A 41 -7.61 15.77 6.96
N GLU A 42 -8.03 14.56 6.53
CA GLU A 42 -7.20 13.37 6.70
C GLU A 42 -5.91 13.45 5.88
N HIS A 43 -4.84 12.92 6.45
CA HIS A 43 -3.55 12.73 5.82
C HIS A 43 -3.43 11.26 5.39
N ILE A 44 -3.25 11.02 4.09
CA ILE A 44 -3.23 9.68 3.50
C ILE A 44 -1.84 9.43 2.91
N LEU A 45 -1.25 8.28 3.23
CA LEU A 45 -0.05 7.79 2.57
C LEU A 45 -0.42 6.74 1.53
N GLU A 46 -0.01 6.94 0.28
CA GLU A 46 -0.03 5.91 -0.75
C GLU A 46 1.37 5.35 -0.99
N VAL A 47 1.55 4.08 -0.66
CA VAL A 47 2.80 3.33 -0.83
C VAL A 47 2.82 2.72 -2.22
N GLY A 48 3.91 2.97 -2.98
CA GLY A 48 4.04 2.51 -4.36
C GLY A 48 3.09 3.23 -5.31
N VAL A 49 3.09 4.57 -5.28
CA VAL A 49 2.19 5.42 -6.09
C VAL A 49 2.37 5.24 -7.60
N GLY A 50 3.52 4.73 -8.03
CA GLY A 50 3.86 4.49 -9.43
C GLY A 50 3.74 5.74 -10.30
N THR A 51 3.03 5.65 -11.41
CA THR A 51 2.77 6.78 -12.33
C THR A 51 1.62 7.70 -11.88
N GLY A 52 1.10 7.50 -10.66
CA GLY A 52 0.09 8.36 -10.05
C GLY A 52 -1.34 8.18 -10.59
N LEU A 53 -1.69 7.00 -11.13
CA LEU A 53 -3.02 6.74 -11.71
C LEU A 53 -4.17 6.81 -10.71
N SER A 54 -3.90 6.65 -9.42
CA SER A 54 -4.84 6.79 -8.30
C SER A 54 -5.05 8.24 -7.87
N LEU A 55 -4.05 9.10 -8.05
CA LEU A 55 -4.01 10.45 -7.49
C LEU A 55 -5.24 11.30 -7.82
N PRO A 56 -5.77 11.32 -9.07
CA PRO A 56 -6.98 12.08 -9.39
C PRO A 56 -8.27 11.54 -8.76
N LEU A 57 -8.23 10.36 -8.14
CA LEU A 57 -9.40 9.75 -7.52
C LEU A 57 -9.60 10.20 -6.07
N TYR A 58 -8.55 10.73 -5.43
CA TYR A 58 -8.65 11.24 -4.07
C TYR A 58 -9.45 12.54 -4.02
N PRO A 59 -10.33 12.71 -3.01
CA PRO A 59 -11.02 13.96 -2.81
C PRO A 59 -10.04 15.11 -2.53
N SER A 60 -10.33 16.31 -3.02
CA SER A 60 -9.47 17.50 -2.85
C SER A 60 -9.39 18.01 -1.40
N TYR A 61 -10.24 17.49 -0.52
CA TYR A 61 -10.28 17.89 0.91
C TYR A 61 -9.40 17.03 1.83
N VAL A 62 -8.62 16.10 1.28
CA VAL A 62 -7.59 15.31 1.99
C VAL A 62 -6.20 15.68 1.50
N SER A 63 -5.19 15.48 2.33
CA SER A 63 -3.79 15.55 1.92
C SER A 63 -3.29 14.16 1.55
N VAL A 64 -2.62 14.02 0.42
CA VAL A 64 -2.09 12.74 -0.06
C VAL A 64 -0.58 12.83 -0.21
N THR A 65 0.12 11.96 0.48
CA THR A 65 1.56 11.74 0.29
C THR A 65 1.73 10.43 -0.49
N GLY A 66 2.38 10.49 -1.65
CA GLY A 66 2.71 9.31 -2.45
C GLY A 66 4.20 9.01 -2.41
N ILE A 67 4.57 7.74 -2.19
CA ILE A 67 5.97 7.30 -2.28
C ILE A 67 6.15 6.23 -3.33
N ASP A 68 7.29 6.25 -4.00
CA ASP A 68 7.74 5.17 -4.89
C ASP A 68 9.26 5.09 -4.88
N LEU A 69 9.81 3.91 -5.13
CA LEU A 69 11.25 3.69 -5.21
C LEU A 69 11.83 4.12 -6.57
N SER A 70 10.98 4.24 -7.59
CA SER A 70 11.36 4.52 -8.98
C SER A 70 11.19 6.00 -9.32
N THR A 71 12.32 6.69 -9.54
CA THR A 71 12.36 8.07 -10.03
C THR A 71 11.60 8.23 -11.36
N ASP A 72 11.76 7.28 -12.30
CA ASP A 72 11.07 7.30 -13.60
C ASP A 72 9.53 7.25 -13.45
N MET A 73 9.02 6.55 -12.41
CA MET A 73 7.58 6.50 -12.10
C MET A 73 7.12 7.82 -11.47
N LEU A 74 7.89 8.35 -10.52
CA LEU A 74 7.59 9.62 -9.86
C LEU A 74 7.59 10.81 -10.81
N GLU A 75 8.50 10.86 -11.78
CA GLU A 75 8.49 11.90 -12.83
C GLU A 75 7.12 11.96 -13.55
N ARG A 76 6.53 10.81 -13.83
CA ARG A 76 5.20 10.73 -14.46
C ARG A 76 4.08 11.08 -13.50
N ALA A 77 4.20 10.67 -12.24
CA ALA A 77 3.26 11.06 -11.20
C ALA A 77 3.27 12.58 -10.98
N CYS A 78 4.45 13.21 -10.97
CA CYS A 78 4.61 14.67 -10.92
C CYS A 78 3.96 15.35 -12.12
N ALA A 79 4.26 14.89 -13.35
CA ALA A 79 3.63 15.45 -14.56
C ALA A 79 2.09 15.30 -14.55
N ARG A 80 1.57 14.20 -13.96
CA ARG A 80 0.13 14.01 -13.76
C ARG A 80 -0.43 14.97 -12.73
N LYS A 81 0.25 15.11 -11.58
CA LYS A 81 -0.11 16.08 -10.53
C LYS A 81 -0.24 17.48 -11.09
N GLU A 82 0.75 17.95 -11.84
CA GLU A 82 0.77 19.27 -12.46
C GLU A 82 -0.36 19.41 -13.49
N ARG A 83 -0.50 18.47 -14.42
CA ARG A 83 -1.53 18.48 -15.45
C ARG A 83 -2.95 18.54 -14.89
N ASP A 84 -3.21 17.79 -13.81
CA ASP A 84 -4.54 17.60 -13.23
C ASP A 84 -4.80 18.59 -12.07
N GLY A 85 -3.82 19.47 -11.72
CA GLY A 85 -3.95 20.50 -10.67
C GLY A 85 -4.17 19.92 -9.28
N LEU A 86 -3.41 18.86 -8.93
CA LEU A 86 -3.60 18.13 -7.66
C LEU A 86 -2.72 18.75 -6.56
N ASP A 87 -3.06 19.94 -6.10
CA ASP A 87 -2.28 20.72 -5.12
C ASP A 87 -2.18 20.03 -3.75
N GLN A 88 -3.16 19.18 -3.42
CA GLN A 88 -3.19 18.41 -2.17
C GLN A 88 -2.25 17.19 -2.15
N VAL A 89 -1.48 16.94 -3.23
CA VAL A 89 -0.61 15.76 -3.37
C VAL A 89 0.85 16.15 -3.22
N GLU A 90 1.60 15.39 -2.42
CA GLU A 90 3.06 15.44 -2.33
C GLU A 90 3.65 14.09 -2.74
N LEU A 91 4.82 14.10 -3.41
CA LEU A 91 5.46 12.90 -3.95
C LEU A 91 6.92 12.83 -3.53
N TYR A 92 7.37 11.65 -3.06
CA TYR A 92 8.73 11.43 -2.59
C TYR A 92 9.32 10.12 -3.12
N GLU A 93 10.60 10.16 -3.51
CA GLU A 93 11.36 8.93 -3.76
C GLU A 93 11.74 8.32 -2.41
N MET A 94 11.24 7.11 -2.13
CA MET A 94 11.43 6.49 -0.83
C MET A 94 11.25 4.97 -0.92
N ASP A 95 12.07 4.24 -0.14
CA ASP A 95 11.91 2.80 0.05
C ASP A 95 10.79 2.53 1.06
N ALA A 96 9.79 1.77 0.62
CA ALA A 96 8.66 1.39 1.46
C ALA A 96 9.04 0.44 2.62
N GLU A 97 10.18 -0.26 2.51
CA GLU A 97 10.71 -1.13 3.56
C GLU A 97 11.44 -0.33 4.67
N GLN A 98 11.71 0.97 4.45
CA GLN A 98 12.41 1.86 5.38
C GLN A 98 11.98 3.32 5.17
N MET A 99 10.79 3.67 5.65
CA MET A 99 10.24 5.01 5.49
C MET A 99 10.87 6.01 6.47
N THR A 100 11.12 7.24 6.01
CA THR A 100 11.69 8.31 6.83
C THR A 100 10.64 9.16 7.55
N PHE A 101 9.35 8.86 7.38
CA PHE A 101 8.28 9.55 8.10
C PHE A 101 8.30 9.22 9.59
N ALA A 102 7.86 10.18 10.41
CA ALA A 102 7.67 9.96 11.83
C ALA A 102 6.55 8.95 12.11
N ASP A 103 6.56 8.34 13.29
CA ASP A 103 5.48 7.49 13.74
C ASP A 103 4.16 8.26 13.81
N ASN A 104 3.05 7.59 13.49
CA ASN A 104 1.70 8.16 13.61
C ASN A 104 1.43 9.40 12.75
N SER A 105 2.10 9.54 11.60
CA SER A 105 1.99 10.70 10.70
C SER A 105 0.73 10.69 9.83
N PHE A 106 0.12 9.52 9.62
CA PHE A 106 -0.97 9.35 8.66
C PHE A 106 -2.23 8.76 9.31
N ASP A 107 -3.38 9.23 8.86
CA ASP A 107 -4.70 8.71 9.27
C ASP A 107 -5.00 7.37 8.60
N LYS A 108 -4.63 7.25 7.33
CA LYS A 108 -4.80 6.06 6.51
C LYS A 108 -3.54 5.81 5.68
N VAL A 109 -3.21 4.53 5.53
CA VAL A 109 -2.10 4.11 4.66
C VAL A 109 -2.62 3.08 3.66
N VAL A 110 -2.32 3.27 2.38
CA VAL A 110 -2.78 2.38 1.32
C VAL A 110 -1.62 1.90 0.47
N ALA A 111 -1.63 0.60 0.16
CA ALA A 111 -0.70 -0.03 -0.78
C ALA A 111 -1.50 -0.75 -1.88
N MET A 112 -1.43 -0.23 -3.12
CA MET A 112 -2.16 -0.79 -4.25
C MET A 112 -1.22 -1.52 -5.20
N TYR A 113 -1.35 -2.87 -5.25
CA TYR A 113 -0.57 -3.75 -6.13
C TYR A 113 0.94 -3.80 -5.82
N VAL A 114 1.33 -3.48 -4.59
CA VAL A 114 2.73 -3.37 -4.14
C VAL A 114 3.23 -4.65 -3.47
N ALA A 115 2.42 -5.28 -2.62
CA ALA A 115 2.85 -6.36 -1.74
C ALA A 115 3.49 -7.56 -2.48
N SER A 116 3.10 -7.84 -3.73
CA SER A 116 3.67 -8.93 -4.53
C SER A 116 4.95 -8.59 -5.27
N VAL A 117 5.36 -7.31 -5.30
CA VAL A 117 6.54 -6.85 -6.07
C VAL A 117 7.70 -6.38 -5.18
N VAL A 118 7.48 -6.19 -3.89
CA VAL A 118 8.53 -5.85 -2.92
C VAL A 118 9.28 -7.10 -2.44
N SER A 119 10.50 -6.91 -1.91
CA SER A 119 11.33 -8.01 -1.43
C SER A 119 10.80 -8.59 -0.11
N HIS A 120 10.41 -7.71 0.80
CA HIS A 120 9.97 -8.02 2.16
C HIS A 120 8.62 -7.37 2.46
N PRO A 121 7.49 -7.96 1.99
CA PRO A 121 6.16 -7.39 2.21
C PRO A 121 5.82 -7.22 3.69
N GLU A 122 6.36 -8.08 4.57
CA GLU A 122 6.23 -7.96 6.02
C GLU A 122 6.82 -6.64 6.55
N ARG A 123 8.00 -6.23 6.06
CA ARG A 123 8.63 -4.96 6.45
C ARG A 123 7.84 -3.76 5.98
N VAL A 124 7.30 -3.84 4.76
CA VAL A 124 6.44 -2.77 4.23
C VAL A 124 5.21 -2.60 5.12
N VAL A 125 4.58 -3.71 5.54
CA VAL A 125 3.41 -3.64 6.44
C VAL A 125 3.79 -3.11 7.82
N ASP A 126 4.95 -3.49 8.35
CA ASP A 126 5.45 -2.95 9.64
C ASP A 126 5.67 -1.44 9.56
N GLU A 127 6.27 -0.94 8.48
CA GLU A 127 6.43 0.49 8.24
C GLU A 127 5.08 1.20 8.04
N MET A 128 4.15 0.61 7.26
CA MET A 128 2.78 1.12 7.13
C MET A 128 2.10 1.25 8.50
N ARG A 129 2.25 0.25 9.38
CA ARG A 129 1.73 0.29 10.75
C ARG A 129 2.42 1.35 11.61
N ARG A 130 3.75 1.49 11.47
CA ARG A 130 4.52 2.48 12.22
C ARG A 130 4.07 3.90 11.91
N VAL A 131 3.97 4.24 10.63
CA VAL A 131 3.61 5.59 10.19
C VAL A 131 2.12 5.90 10.27
N CYS A 132 1.26 4.88 10.29
CA CYS A 132 -0.17 5.03 10.52
C CYS A 132 -0.45 5.26 12.02
N ARG A 133 -1.33 6.19 12.36
CA ARG A 133 -1.72 6.46 13.75
C ARG A 133 -2.42 5.25 14.41
N PRO A 134 -2.46 5.18 15.76
CA PRO A 134 -3.32 4.22 16.47
C PRO A 134 -4.78 4.36 16.02
N ASN A 135 -5.47 3.23 15.83
CA ASN A 135 -6.83 3.16 15.30
C ASN A 135 -7.00 3.72 13.88
N GLY A 136 -5.90 4.07 13.18
CA GLY A 136 -5.91 4.40 11.75
C GLY A 136 -6.17 3.16 10.90
N GLU A 137 -6.37 3.35 9.62
CA GLU A 137 -6.76 2.28 8.72
C GLU A 137 -5.66 1.96 7.69
N LEU A 138 -5.45 0.67 7.46
CA LEU A 138 -4.54 0.16 6.45
C LEU A 138 -5.36 -0.49 5.33
N PHE A 139 -5.07 -0.12 4.09
CA PHE A 139 -5.71 -0.68 2.90
C PHE A 139 -4.65 -1.33 2.01
N ILE A 140 -4.83 -2.60 1.70
CA ILE A 140 -3.90 -3.34 0.83
C ILE A 140 -4.71 -4.02 -0.26
N VAL A 141 -4.47 -3.66 -1.52
CA VAL A 141 -5.03 -4.40 -2.63
C VAL A 141 -3.93 -5.13 -3.39
N ASN A 142 -4.10 -6.42 -3.53
CA ASN A 142 -3.15 -7.26 -4.24
C ASN A 142 -3.84 -8.46 -4.89
N HIS A 143 -3.16 -9.08 -5.84
CA HIS A 143 -3.51 -10.41 -6.30
C HIS A 143 -2.94 -11.43 -5.31
N PHE A 144 -3.81 -12.27 -4.77
CA PHE A 144 -3.43 -13.42 -3.96
C PHE A 144 -3.81 -14.69 -4.71
N HIS A 145 -3.01 -15.73 -4.54
CA HIS A 145 -3.27 -17.01 -5.20
C HIS A 145 -4.66 -17.56 -4.83
N HIS A 146 -5.49 -17.80 -5.85
CA HIS A 146 -6.80 -18.39 -5.68
C HIS A 146 -6.75 -19.91 -5.92
N ILE A 147 -7.42 -20.68 -5.04
CA ILE A 147 -7.55 -22.14 -5.13
C ILE A 147 -8.48 -22.55 -6.30
N ASN A 148 -9.12 -21.60 -7.00
CA ASN A 148 -10.04 -21.91 -8.09
C ASN A 148 -9.29 -22.49 -9.32
N PRO A 149 -9.55 -23.73 -9.73
CA PRO A 149 -8.80 -24.40 -10.79
C PRO A 149 -8.96 -23.74 -12.17
N VAL A 150 -10.04 -23.02 -12.42
CA VAL A 150 -10.26 -22.29 -13.69
C VAL A 150 -9.34 -21.08 -13.75
N VAL A 151 -9.24 -20.34 -12.66
CA VAL A 151 -8.33 -19.18 -12.50
C VAL A 151 -6.88 -19.65 -12.59
N ALA A 152 -6.52 -20.74 -11.90
CA ALA A 152 -5.18 -21.32 -11.93
C ALA A 152 -4.74 -21.78 -13.34
N ARG A 153 -5.68 -22.22 -14.21
CA ARG A 153 -5.37 -22.52 -15.62
C ARG A 153 -5.10 -21.26 -16.43
N LEU A 154 -5.88 -20.20 -16.22
CA LEU A 154 -5.68 -18.92 -16.89
C LEU A 154 -4.35 -18.28 -16.45
N GLU A 155 -4.03 -18.35 -15.15
CA GLU A 155 -2.75 -17.92 -14.58
C GLU A 155 -1.56 -18.62 -15.24
N LYS A 156 -1.64 -19.93 -15.48
CA LYS A 156 -0.57 -20.66 -16.19
C LYS A 156 -0.38 -20.19 -17.62
N LEU A 157 -1.45 -19.74 -18.30
CA LEU A 157 -1.36 -19.22 -19.67
C LEU A 157 -0.65 -17.84 -19.71
N ILE A 158 -0.87 -17.00 -18.69
CA ILE A 158 -0.27 -15.67 -18.58
C ILE A 158 1.01 -15.64 -17.71
N ALA A 159 1.41 -16.79 -17.13
CA ALA A 159 2.59 -16.94 -16.29
C ALA A 159 3.91 -16.43 -16.93
N PRO A 160 4.17 -16.59 -18.25
CA PRO A 160 5.35 -15.99 -18.87
C PRO A 160 5.36 -14.46 -18.77
N LEU A 161 4.19 -13.83 -18.91
CA LEU A 161 4.00 -12.40 -18.81
C LEU A 161 4.11 -11.91 -17.34
N SER A 162 3.60 -12.67 -16.37
CA SER A 162 3.65 -12.35 -14.96
C SER A 162 5.08 -12.37 -14.39
N ARG A 163 5.90 -13.35 -14.82
CA ARG A 163 7.35 -13.40 -14.47
C ARG A 163 8.12 -12.18 -14.99
N MET A 164 7.74 -11.71 -16.18
CA MET A 164 8.34 -10.53 -16.79
C MET A 164 7.99 -9.24 -16.02
N LEU A 165 6.85 -9.22 -15.33
CA LEU A 165 6.34 -8.10 -14.52
C LEU A 165 6.81 -8.15 -13.05
N GLY A 166 7.62 -9.15 -12.67
CA GLY A 166 8.10 -9.31 -11.28
C GLY A 166 7.04 -9.78 -10.28
N PHE A 167 5.93 -10.33 -10.79
CA PHE A 167 4.80 -10.75 -9.99
C PHE A 167 5.05 -12.14 -9.37
N ARG A 168 4.75 -12.31 -8.06
CA ARG A 168 4.81 -13.62 -7.37
C ARG A 168 3.50 -14.38 -7.60
N PRO A 169 3.47 -15.44 -8.42
CA PRO A 169 2.23 -16.18 -8.69
C PRO A 169 1.75 -17.05 -7.52
N ASP A 170 2.62 -17.29 -6.55
CA ASP A 170 2.43 -18.14 -5.36
C ASP A 170 2.17 -17.34 -4.08
N PHE A 171 1.77 -16.07 -4.21
CA PHE A 171 1.55 -15.18 -3.07
C PHE A 171 0.25 -15.52 -2.34
N SER A 172 0.36 -16.31 -1.26
CA SER A 172 -0.79 -16.78 -0.46
C SER A 172 -1.32 -15.68 0.45
N LEU A 173 -2.65 -15.50 0.45
CA LEU A 173 -3.33 -14.55 1.34
C LEU A 173 -3.17 -14.94 2.81
N GLU A 174 -3.32 -16.23 3.12
CA GLU A 174 -3.23 -16.74 4.49
C GLU A 174 -1.81 -16.57 5.04
N SER A 175 -0.79 -16.89 4.22
CA SER A 175 0.61 -16.68 4.59
C SER A 175 0.89 -15.19 4.82
N PHE A 176 0.44 -14.32 3.92
CA PHE A 176 0.63 -12.88 4.04
C PHE A 176 0.01 -12.32 5.33
N ILE A 177 -1.24 -12.67 5.64
CA ILE A 177 -1.91 -12.22 6.87
C ILE A 177 -1.17 -12.74 8.11
N LYS A 178 -0.73 -14.01 8.09
CA LYS A 178 0.01 -14.61 9.20
C LYS A 178 1.37 -13.94 9.41
N GLU A 179 2.13 -13.72 8.35
CA GLU A 179 3.47 -13.12 8.39
C GLU A 179 3.42 -11.65 8.83
N THR A 180 2.40 -10.91 8.39
CA THR A 180 2.23 -9.49 8.70
C THR A 180 1.45 -9.24 10.00
N SER A 181 0.84 -10.26 10.60
CA SER A 181 -0.04 -10.12 11.78
C SER A 181 -1.10 -9.02 11.63
N LEU A 182 -1.60 -8.82 10.40
CA LEU A 182 -2.62 -7.82 10.11
C LEU A 182 -3.97 -8.23 10.72
N GLU A 183 -4.57 -7.35 11.49
CA GLU A 183 -5.96 -7.49 11.95
C GLU A 183 -6.93 -7.02 10.87
N VAL A 184 -7.25 -7.96 9.96
CA VAL A 184 -8.12 -7.71 8.82
C VAL A 184 -9.58 -7.66 9.27
N VAL A 185 -10.23 -6.51 9.13
CA VAL A 185 -11.64 -6.28 9.51
C VAL A 185 -12.59 -6.35 8.32
N ASP A 186 -12.11 -6.19 7.09
CA ASP A 186 -12.91 -6.38 5.86
C ASP A 186 -12.05 -6.98 4.74
N ARG A 187 -12.65 -7.89 4.00
CA ARG A 187 -12.10 -8.48 2.77
C ARG A 187 -13.11 -8.32 1.65
N SER A 188 -12.68 -7.78 0.54
CA SER A 188 -13.56 -7.60 -0.62
C SER A 188 -12.81 -7.88 -1.91
N SER A 189 -13.51 -8.55 -2.81
CA SER A 189 -13.01 -8.78 -4.16
C SER A 189 -13.20 -7.52 -5.00
N VAL A 190 -12.15 -7.12 -5.71
CA VAL A 190 -12.15 -5.95 -6.60
C VAL A 190 -11.57 -6.30 -7.96
N ASN A 191 -11.87 -5.52 -8.98
CA ASN A 191 -11.42 -5.73 -10.37
C ASN A 191 -11.86 -7.06 -10.99
N LEU A 192 -11.81 -7.14 -12.32
CA LEU A 192 -11.93 -8.31 -13.19
C LEU A 192 -12.52 -9.54 -12.48
N PHE A 193 -13.85 -9.53 -12.28
CA PHE A 193 -14.60 -10.64 -11.66
C PHE A 193 -14.11 -11.06 -10.25
N GLY A 194 -13.44 -10.13 -9.53
CA GLY A 194 -12.96 -10.40 -8.18
C GLY A 194 -11.59 -11.04 -8.08
N TYR A 195 -10.78 -10.92 -9.13
CA TYR A 195 -9.43 -11.48 -9.18
C TYR A 195 -8.45 -10.85 -8.16
N TRP A 196 -8.67 -9.60 -7.77
CA TRP A 196 -7.89 -8.93 -6.73
C TRP A 196 -8.66 -8.83 -5.42
N THR A 197 -7.94 -8.98 -4.33
CA THR A 197 -8.50 -8.85 -2.98
C THR A 197 -8.04 -7.54 -2.37
N LEU A 198 -9.00 -6.77 -1.87
CA LEU A 198 -8.77 -5.63 -1.00
C LEU A 198 -8.91 -6.09 0.45
N LEU A 199 -7.89 -5.83 1.23
CA LEU A 199 -7.87 -6.00 2.68
C LEU A 199 -7.97 -4.62 3.33
N ARG A 200 -8.87 -4.49 4.30
CA ARG A 200 -8.91 -3.37 5.24
C ARG A 200 -8.57 -3.88 6.62
N ALA A 201 -7.60 -3.26 7.24
CA ALA A 201 -7.17 -3.59 8.60
C ALA A 201 -7.17 -2.33 9.47
N ILE A 202 -7.34 -2.51 10.78
CA ILE A 202 -7.21 -1.44 11.78
C ILE A 202 -5.82 -1.52 12.40
N ASN A 203 -5.19 -0.37 12.60
CA ASN A 203 -3.89 -0.31 13.25
C ASN A 203 -4.04 -0.29 14.78
N ASN A 204 -4.09 -1.48 15.37
CA ASN A 204 -4.34 -1.68 16.81
C ASN A 204 -3.10 -1.46 17.69
N LYS A 205 -2.11 -0.67 17.25
CA LYS A 205 -0.99 -0.36 18.14
C LYS A 205 -1.50 0.51 19.31
N PRO A 206 -0.93 0.36 20.53
CA PRO A 206 -1.34 1.16 21.68
C PRO A 206 -1.10 2.65 21.39
N SER A 207 -2.03 3.49 21.85
CA SER A 207 -1.82 4.94 21.82
C SER A 207 -0.70 5.33 22.78
N VAL A 208 0.05 6.40 22.47
CA VAL A 208 1.14 6.89 23.34
C VAL A 208 0.61 7.19 24.77
N THR A 209 -0.68 7.52 24.91
CA THR A 209 -1.33 7.80 26.19
C THR A 209 -1.53 6.53 27.03
N GLU A 210 -1.74 5.37 26.42
CA GLU A 210 -1.90 4.11 27.14
C GLU A 210 -0.58 3.57 27.69
N THR A 211 0.52 3.82 26.98
CA THR A 211 1.87 3.39 27.41
C THR A 211 2.38 4.17 28.64
N MET A 212 1.85 5.38 28.92
CA MET A 212 2.26 6.17 30.08
C MET A 212 1.52 5.79 31.38
N VAL A 213 0.47 4.98 31.32
CA VAL A 213 -0.33 4.59 32.52
C VAL A 213 0.27 3.40 33.26
N GLU A 214 1.20 2.65 32.67
CA GLU A 214 1.84 1.47 33.28
C GLU A 214 3.18 1.74 33.97
N LEU A 215 3.47 2.97 34.41
CA LEU A 215 4.60 3.16 35.32
C LEU A 215 4.21 2.68 36.72
N PRO A 216 4.91 1.69 37.28
CA PRO A 216 4.64 1.23 38.65
C PRO A 216 4.84 2.41 39.63
N PRO A 217 4.04 2.49 40.70
CA PRO A 217 4.18 3.53 41.68
C PRO A 217 5.60 3.49 42.27
N VAL A 218 6.27 4.64 42.25
CA VAL A 218 7.57 4.79 42.90
C VAL A 218 7.40 4.44 44.37
N SER A 219 7.94 3.30 44.77
CA SER A 219 7.99 2.85 46.15
C SER A 219 8.79 3.91 46.95
N ALA A 220 8.12 4.64 47.83
CA ALA A 220 8.78 5.48 48.82
C ALA A 220 9.58 4.55 49.73
N ALA A 221 10.90 4.47 49.48
CA ALA A 221 11.83 3.84 50.42
C ALA A 221 11.83 4.67 51.68
N ALA A 222 11.29 4.08 52.74
CA ALA A 222 11.25 4.61 54.09
C ALA A 222 12.64 4.94 54.60
N SER A 223 12.81 6.14 55.11
CA SER A 223 13.89 6.56 55.98
C SER A 223 13.96 5.69 57.25
N ARG A 224 15.11 5.12 57.46
CA ARG A 224 15.64 4.85 58.82
C ARG A 224 17.13 5.13 58.82
#